data_d08a877c9a5b812fc5445c858cf59a80
#
_entry.id   d08a877c9a5b812fc5445c858cf59a80
#
_cell.length_a   1.000
_cell.length_b   1.000
_cell.length_c   1.000
_cell.angle_alpha   90.00
_cell.angle_beta   90.00
_cell.angle_gamma   90.00
#
_symmetry.space_group_name_H-M   'P 1'
#
loop_
_entity.id
_entity.type
_entity.pdbx_description
1 polymer ?
#
loop_
_entity_poly.entity_id
_entity_poly.type
_entity_poly.pdbx_seq_one_letter_code
_entity_poly.pdbx_strand_id
1 'polypeptide(L)'
;MLANRFIYLFLDPNRGEIVVFKTPPKARLRCGAGGTFVKRLIGLPGDTVRETDGRVYINDKLLSEPYIRPDRRDRNPTQVFKVPKGQYFMMGDNRQQSCDSRSWGSVPRKNLIGEVFAVYWPPNRISLR
;
A
#
# COMPACT_ATOMS: atom_id res chain seq x y z
N MET A 1 -15.93 8.58 3.10
CA MET A 1 -14.99 7.48 3.35
C MET A 1 -15.34 6.78 4.65
N LEU A 2 -15.38 5.47 4.63
CA LEU A 2 -15.62 4.67 5.83
C LEU A 2 -14.39 3.80 6.09
N ALA A 3 -13.99 3.69 7.36
CA ALA A 3 -12.93 2.80 7.78
C ALA A 3 -13.42 1.97 8.96
N ASN A 4 -13.26 0.66 8.87
CA ASN A 4 -13.64 -0.26 9.94
C ASN A 4 -12.41 -0.63 10.76
N ARG A 5 -12.26 0.00 11.93
CA ARG A 5 -11.10 -0.21 12.79
C ARG A 5 -11.10 -1.58 13.47
N PHE A 6 -12.28 -2.21 13.59
CA PHE A 6 -12.39 -3.47 14.34
C PHE A 6 -11.97 -4.69 13.54
N ILE A 7 -11.93 -4.60 12.21
CA ILE A 7 -11.53 -5.72 11.37
C ILE A 7 -10.13 -6.21 11.75
N TYR A 8 -9.19 -5.29 11.97
CA TYR A 8 -7.79 -5.65 12.19
C TYR A 8 -7.45 -6.03 13.63
N LEU A 9 -8.42 -6.01 14.54
CA LEU A 9 -8.24 -6.58 15.87
C LEU A 9 -8.36 -8.12 15.86
N PHE A 10 -9.18 -8.65 14.98
CA PHE A 10 -9.53 -10.07 14.96
C PHE A 10 -9.21 -10.77 13.66
N LEU A 11 -9.17 -10.03 12.56
CA LEU A 11 -8.94 -10.56 11.22
C LEU A 11 -7.71 -9.92 10.61
N ASP A 12 -6.96 -10.72 9.85
CA ASP A 12 -5.83 -10.17 9.10
C ASP A 12 -6.32 -9.45 7.85
N PRO A 13 -5.71 -8.34 7.46
CA PRO A 13 -6.05 -7.67 6.22
C PRO A 13 -5.66 -8.51 5.01
N ASN A 14 -6.39 -8.35 3.92
CA ASN A 14 -6.16 -9.08 2.68
C ASN A 14 -5.46 -8.23 1.65
N ARG A 15 -4.73 -8.92 0.75
CA ARG A 15 -4.11 -8.25 -0.38
C ARG A 15 -5.16 -7.59 -1.26
N GLY A 16 -4.89 -6.35 -1.69
CA GLY A 16 -5.80 -5.58 -2.53
C GLY A 16 -6.72 -4.65 -1.77
N GLU A 17 -6.82 -4.79 -0.45
CA GLU A 17 -7.64 -3.88 0.36
C GLU A 17 -7.01 -2.48 0.43
N ILE A 18 -7.85 -1.46 0.49
CA ILE A 18 -7.43 -0.09 0.75
C ILE A 18 -7.41 0.10 2.25
N VAL A 19 -6.26 0.51 2.78
CA VAL A 19 -6.01 0.53 4.22
C VAL A 19 -5.63 1.93 4.67
N VAL A 20 -6.20 2.34 5.80
CA VAL A 20 -5.79 3.54 6.54
C VAL A 20 -4.79 3.11 7.61
N PHE A 21 -3.65 3.77 7.69
CA PHE A 21 -2.60 3.39 8.63
C PHE A 21 -1.76 4.58 9.04
N LYS A 22 -1.07 4.44 10.17
CA LYS A 22 -0.06 5.40 10.60
C LYS A 22 1.25 5.08 9.90
N THR A 23 1.86 6.09 9.31
CA THR A 23 3.12 5.91 8.59
C THR A 23 4.26 5.62 9.54
N PRO A 24 5.24 4.79 9.13
CA PRO A 24 6.50 4.66 9.87
C PRO A 24 7.27 5.99 9.87
N PRO A 25 8.18 6.20 10.85
CA PRO A 25 8.94 7.45 10.93
C PRO A 25 9.70 7.82 9.65
N LYS A 26 10.17 6.82 8.90
CA LYS A 26 10.91 7.05 7.65
C LYS A 26 10.08 7.78 6.59
N ALA A 27 8.75 7.69 6.65
CA ALA A 27 7.90 8.36 5.66
C ALA A 27 8.10 9.86 5.67
N ARG A 28 8.23 10.47 6.83
CA ARG A 28 8.47 11.91 6.94
C ARG A 28 9.79 12.31 6.29
N LEU A 29 10.83 11.52 6.49
CA LEU A 29 12.15 11.79 5.92
C LEU A 29 12.16 11.61 4.39
N ARG A 30 11.46 10.58 3.89
CA ARG A 30 11.49 10.22 2.46
C ARG A 30 10.49 10.99 1.62
N CYS A 31 9.33 11.31 2.20
CA CYS A 31 8.22 11.91 1.46
C CYS A 31 7.91 13.33 1.88
N GLY A 32 8.56 13.84 2.91
CA GLY A 32 8.25 15.15 3.46
C GLY A 32 6.91 15.23 4.18
N ALA A 33 6.24 14.10 4.38
CA ALA A 33 4.95 14.02 5.02
C ALA A 33 4.85 12.75 5.83
N GLY A 34 4.10 12.80 6.92
CA GLY A 34 3.86 11.65 7.79
C GLY A 34 2.44 11.70 8.32
N GLY A 35 2.16 10.89 9.34
CA GLY A 35 0.86 10.83 9.98
C GLY A 35 0.02 9.67 9.46
N THR A 36 -1.18 9.96 8.97
CA THR A 36 -2.11 8.94 8.50
C THR A 36 -2.18 8.94 6.98
N PHE A 37 -1.91 7.78 6.39
CA PHE A 37 -1.96 7.59 4.95
C PHE A 37 -3.04 6.58 4.59
N VAL A 38 -3.49 6.66 3.32
CA VAL A 38 -4.41 5.71 2.71
C VAL A 38 -3.70 5.13 1.49
N LYS A 39 -3.45 3.83 1.51
CA LYS A 39 -2.77 3.12 0.42
C LYS A 39 -3.41 1.76 0.23
N ARG A 40 -3.05 1.08 -0.86
CA ARG A 40 -3.51 -0.28 -1.11
C ARG A 40 -2.49 -1.27 -0.57
N LEU A 41 -2.99 -2.31 0.12
CA LEU A 41 -2.14 -3.37 0.65
C LEU A 41 -1.73 -4.30 -0.50
N ILE A 42 -0.44 -4.43 -0.73
CA ILE A 42 0.10 -5.23 -1.83
C ILE A 42 0.83 -6.48 -1.33
N GLY A 43 1.68 -6.33 -0.32
CA GLY A 43 2.47 -7.44 0.20
C GLY A 43 2.03 -7.84 1.59
N LEU A 44 1.87 -9.15 1.80
CA LEU A 44 1.55 -9.76 3.08
C LEU A 44 2.85 -10.18 3.79
N PRO A 45 2.80 -10.42 5.12
CA PRO A 45 3.98 -10.88 5.84
C PRO A 45 4.63 -12.11 5.17
N GLY A 46 5.93 -12.04 4.95
CA GLY A 46 6.69 -13.12 4.32
C GLY A 46 6.72 -13.09 2.80
N ASP A 47 5.97 -12.20 2.16
CA ASP A 47 5.98 -12.08 0.71
C ASP A 47 7.27 -11.44 0.20
N THR A 48 7.64 -11.83 -1.01
CA THR A 48 8.64 -11.10 -1.82
C THR A 48 7.88 -10.33 -2.87
N VAL A 49 8.00 -9.00 -2.83
CA VAL A 49 7.36 -8.08 -3.78
C VAL A 49 8.42 -7.63 -4.76
N ARG A 50 8.21 -7.91 -6.05
CA ARG A 50 9.10 -7.43 -7.11
C ARG A 50 8.32 -6.52 -8.03
N GLU A 51 8.84 -5.33 -8.26
CA GLU A 51 8.29 -4.41 -9.24
C GLU A 51 9.23 -4.33 -10.43
N THR A 52 8.71 -4.61 -11.62
CA THR A 52 9.46 -4.57 -12.87
C THR A 52 8.60 -3.94 -13.94
N ASP A 53 9.10 -2.88 -14.56
CA ASP A 53 8.40 -2.20 -15.67
C ASP A 53 6.95 -1.87 -15.33
N GLY A 54 6.74 -1.34 -14.12
CA GLY A 54 5.42 -0.94 -13.65
C GLY A 54 4.49 -2.07 -13.25
N ARG A 55 4.97 -3.32 -13.27
CA ARG A 55 4.19 -4.49 -12.90
C ARG A 55 4.69 -5.05 -11.59
N VAL A 56 3.76 -5.59 -10.80
CA VAL A 56 4.08 -6.17 -9.50
C VAL A 56 3.97 -7.68 -9.57
N TYR A 57 4.97 -8.35 -9.02
CA TYR A 57 5.01 -9.80 -8.88
C TYR A 57 5.11 -10.16 -7.41
N ILE A 58 4.24 -11.05 -6.96
CA ILE A 58 4.24 -11.54 -5.58
C ILE A 58 4.74 -12.98 -5.61
N ASN A 59 5.87 -13.23 -4.97
CA ASN A 59 6.51 -14.55 -4.95
C ASN A 59 6.64 -15.12 -6.38
N ASP A 60 7.11 -14.25 -7.30
CA ASP A 60 7.34 -14.54 -8.72
C ASP A 60 6.07 -14.73 -9.57
N LYS A 61 4.90 -14.46 -9.02
CA LYS A 61 3.64 -14.51 -9.79
C LYS A 61 3.15 -13.12 -10.07
N LEU A 62 2.78 -12.86 -11.31
CA LEU A 62 2.23 -11.57 -11.71
C LEU A 62 0.94 -11.30 -10.93
N LEU A 63 0.89 -10.15 -10.27
CA LEU A 63 -0.30 -9.71 -9.56
C LEU A 63 -1.27 -9.05 -10.56
N SER A 64 -2.52 -9.49 -10.54
CA SER A 64 -3.58 -8.83 -11.30
C SER A 64 -3.96 -7.53 -10.60
N GLU A 65 -3.84 -6.42 -11.31
CA GLU A 65 -4.10 -5.10 -10.75
C GLU A 65 -5.05 -4.31 -11.64
N PRO A 66 -6.34 -4.72 -11.73
CA PRO A 66 -7.30 -4.04 -12.59
C PRO A 66 -7.62 -2.61 -12.14
N TYR A 67 -7.32 -2.29 -10.88
CA TYR A 67 -7.52 -0.95 -10.30
C TYR A 67 -6.43 0.05 -10.73
N ILE A 68 -5.35 -0.39 -11.36
CA ILE A 68 -4.28 0.49 -11.81
C ILE A 68 -4.51 0.88 -13.26
N ARG A 69 -4.64 2.17 -13.51
CA ARG A 69 -4.75 2.69 -14.86
C ARG A 69 -3.39 2.55 -15.57
N PRO A 70 -3.37 2.16 -16.84
CA PRO A 70 -2.09 2.00 -17.56
C PRO A 70 -1.23 3.26 -17.57
N ASP A 71 -1.84 4.44 -17.64
CA ASP A 71 -1.12 5.71 -17.65
C ASP A 71 -0.57 6.10 -16.26
N ARG A 72 -0.92 5.36 -15.22
CA ARG A 72 -0.43 5.59 -13.86
C ARG A 72 0.68 4.64 -13.45
N ARG A 73 1.04 3.68 -14.30
CA ARG A 73 2.15 2.78 -14.01
C ARG A 73 3.47 3.50 -14.20
N ASP A 74 4.40 3.22 -13.29
CA ASP A 74 5.75 3.75 -13.38
C ASP A 74 6.60 2.89 -14.32
N ARG A 75 7.82 3.39 -14.60
CA ARG A 75 8.81 2.69 -15.42
C ARG A 75 10.14 2.63 -14.68
N ASN A 76 10.07 2.48 -13.39
CA ASN A 76 11.25 2.43 -12.55
C ASN A 76 12.05 1.14 -12.82
N PRO A 77 13.36 1.16 -12.54
CA PRO A 77 14.16 -0.06 -12.58
C PRO A 77 13.57 -1.13 -11.66
N THR A 78 13.90 -2.39 -11.94
CA THR A 78 13.45 -3.51 -11.11
C THR A 78 13.88 -3.32 -9.66
N GLN A 79 12.92 -3.49 -8.76
CA GLN A 79 13.14 -3.43 -7.32
C GLN A 79 12.53 -4.66 -6.66
N VAL A 80 13.17 -5.15 -5.62
CA VAL A 80 12.71 -6.31 -4.87
C VAL A 80 12.64 -5.94 -3.39
N PHE A 81 11.51 -6.26 -2.77
CA PHE A 81 11.27 -5.99 -1.36
C PHE A 81 10.82 -7.26 -0.67
N LYS A 82 11.43 -7.58 0.47
CA LYS A 82 10.97 -8.68 1.31
C LYS A 82 10.15 -8.11 2.45
N VAL A 83 8.93 -8.62 2.61
CA VAL A 83 8.02 -8.15 3.65
C VAL A 83 8.28 -8.96 4.93
N PRO A 84 8.73 -8.32 6.01
CA PRO A 84 9.01 -9.03 7.27
C PRO A 84 7.73 -9.61 7.88
N LYS A 85 7.89 -10.56 8.78
CA LYS A 85 6.78 -11.05 9.59
C LYS A 85 6.11 -9.90 10.33
N GLY A 86 4.78 -9.95 10.40
CA GLY A 86 4.00 -8.94 11.11
C GLY A 86 3.96 -7.59 10.44
N GLN A 87 4.42 -7.48 9.21
CA GLN A 87 4.42 -6.22 8.46
C GLN A 87 3.74 -6.38 7.12
N TYR A 88 3.39 -5.24 6.53
CA TYR A 88 2.63 -5.17 5.29
C TYR A 88 3.25 -4.15 4.35
N PHE A 89 3.20 -4.44 3.06
CA PHE A 89 3.78 -3.58 2.02
C PHE A 89 2.66 -2.83 1.33
N MET A 90 2.70 -1.50 1.40
CA MET A 90 1.66 -0.61 0.89
C MET A 90 2.13 0.11 -0.36
N MET A 91 1.25 0.20 -1.37
CA MET A 91 1.53 0.96 -2.59
C MET A 91 0.33 1.82 -2.95
N GLY A 92 0.60 3.04 -3.41
CA GLY A 92 -0.44 3.89 -3.94
C GLY A 92 -0.84 3.46 -5.35
N ASP A 93 -2.08 3.72 -5.73
CA ASP A 93 -2.57 3.35 -7.06
C ASP A 93 -1.98 4.25 -8.16
N ASN A 94 -1.64 5.49 -7.83
CA ASN A 94 -0.88 6.32 -8.77
C ASN A 94 0.60 5.99 -8.64
N ARG A 95 1.02 4.90 -9.27
CA ARG A 95 2.35 4.32 -9.12
C ARG A 95 3.48 5.27 -9.46
N GLN A 96 3.26 6.19 -10.39
CA GLN A 96 4.26 7.14 -10.81
C GLN A 96 4.55 8.19 -9.74
N GLN A 97 3.56 8.52 -8.91
CA GLN A 97 3.65 9.64 -7.97
C GLN A 97 3.50 9.25 -6.52
N SER A 98 3.26 7.96 -6.24
CA SER A 98 3.05 7.53 -4.87
C SER A 98 4.37 7.45 -4.10
N CYS A 99 4.39 8.08 -2.93
CA CYS A 99 5.45 7.82 -1.94
C CYS A 99 4.89 6.81 -0.96
N ASP A 100 5.40 5.59 -1.00
CA ASP A 100 4.84 4.47 -0.28
C ASP A 100 5.92 3.52 0.23
N SER A 101 5.58 2.26 0.50
CA SER A 101 6.54 1.30 1.04
C SER A 101 7.76 1.09 0.16
N ARG A 102 7.68 1.40 -1.13
CA ARG A 102 8.86 1.35 -2.01
C ARG A 102 9.94 2.36 -1.58
N SER A 103 9.54 3.41 -0.88
CA SER A 103 10.45 4.45 -0.40
C SER A 103 10.80 4.30 1.08
N TRP A 104 9.81 3.99 1.93
CA TRP A 104 10.02 4.01 3.37
C TRP A 104 9.82 2.67 4.08
N GLY A 105 9.58 1.60 3.32
CA GLY A 105 9.55 0.25 3.86
C GLY A 105 8.19 -0.24 4.28
N SER A 106 8.16 -1.45 4.85
CA SER A 106 6.92 -2.09 5.28
C SER A 106 6.32 -1.42 6.51
N VAL A 107 5.02 -1.65 6.72
CA VAL A 107 4.25 -1.07 7.83
C VAL A 107 3.93 -2.15 8.84
N PRO A 108 4.31 -1.97 10.13
CA PRO A 108 3.93 -2.93 11.16
C PRO A 108 2.41 -3.01 11.33
N ARG A 109 1.92 -4.20 11.67
CA ARG A 109 0.48 -4.43 11.86
C ARG A 109 -0.13 -3.44 12.87
N LYS A 110 0.58 -3.12 13.93
CA LYS A 110 0.09 -2.19 14.96
C LYS A 110 -0.23 -0.81 14.42
N ASN A 111 0.33 -0.44 13.26
CA ASN A 111 0.08 0.85 12.64
C ASN A 111 -1.20 0.88 11.81
N LEU A 112 -1.80 -0.27 11.54
CA LEU A 112 -3.03 -0.34 10.75
C LEU A 112 -4.20 0.20 11.56
N ILE A 113 -4.98 1.10 10.96
CA ILE A 113 -6.13 1.71 11.61
C ILE A 113 -7.41 1.03 11.17
N GLY A 114 -7.57 0.81 9.87
CA GLY A 114 -8.77 0.18 9.37
C GLY A 114 -8.78 0.07 7.86
N GLU A 115 -9.82 -0.61 7.35
CA GLU A 115 -10.03 -0.79 5.93
C GLU A 115 -10.97 0.28 5.41
N VAL A 116 -10.67 0.78 4.20
CA VAL A 116 -11.58 1.66 3.47
C VAL A 116 -12.39 0.78 2.51
N PHE A 117 -13.67 0.57 2.81
CA PHE A 117 -14.53 -0.27 1.97
C PHE A 117 -15.68 0.50 1.32
N ALA A 118 -15.77 1.81 1.57
CA ALA A 118 -16.74 2.66 0.92
C ALA A 118 -16.18 4.07 0.79
N VAL A 119 -16.51 4.72 -0.31
CA VAL A 119 -16.11 6.10 -0.58
C VAL A 119 -17.37 6.93 -0.70
N TYR A 120 -17.50 7.92 0.18
CA TYR A 120 -18.59 8.88 0.10
C TYR A 120 -18.30 9.94 -0.95
N TRP A 121 -19.36 10.51 -1.46
CA TRP A 121 -19.26 11.66 -2.34
C TRP A 121 -18.73 12.88 -1.57
N PRO A 122 -17.81 13.68 -2.14
CA PRO A 122 -17.18 13.45 -3.43
C PRO A 122 -15.98 12.50 -3.32
N PRO A 123 -15.78 11.63 -4.31
CA PRO A 123 -14.70 10.62 -4.26
C PRO A 123 -13.29 11.20 -4.32
N ASN A 124 -13.14 12.43 -4.79
CA ASN A 124 -11.84 13.06 -4.88
C ASN A 124 -11.23 13.45 -3.53
N ARG A 125 -11.94 13.24 -2.43
CA ARG A 125 -11.39 13.47 -1.08
C ARG A 125 -10.43 12.39 -0.63
N ILE A 126 -10.36 11.26 -1.36
CA ILE A 126 -9.45 10.16 -1.05
C ILE A 126 -8.32 10.16 -2.05
N SER A 127 -7.10 10.10 -1.54
CA SER A 127 -5.90 9.99 -2.37
C SER A 127 -5.16 8.71 -2.03
N LEU A 128 -4.80 7.94 -3.06
CA LEU A 128 -3.98 6.74 -2.96
C LEU A 128 -2.57 6.96 -3.52
N ARG A 129 -2.17 8.20 -3.61
CA ARG A 129 -0.83 8.57 -4.05
C ARG A 129 0.24 8.10 -3.10
#